data_d2a5e2031d1a232257c628288233776d
#
_entry.id   d2a5e2031d1a232257c628288233776d
#
_cell.length_a   1.000
_cell.length_b   1.000
_cell.length_c   1.000
_cell.angle_alpha   90.00
_cell.angle_beta   90.00
_cell.angle_gamma   90.00
#
_symmetry.space_group_name_H-M   'P 1'
#
loop_
_entity.id
_entity.type
_entity.pdbx_description
1 polymer ?
#
loop_
_entity_poly.entity_id
_entity_poly.type
_entity_poly.pdbx_seq_one_letter_code
_entity_poly.pdbx_strand_id
1 'polypeptide(L)'
;MSKILVFGHKNPDNDAIMSAVVYSQLAAALDPANEYVACRLGELPGESAALLEKHGVAAPQLLEKIEPADEKVKVVLTDHNELGQTVEGIENAEIVGVIDHHRIADLTTAQPTLFINVPWGSTCCIIAKLFEVTGTPMSDAQAAMLLAAMMTDTVMLKSPTTTDADRAIAAKLGAQIGVDPVAYGAQVFKSRGADGFTPAQMVARDIKKFEIGGKAVFIGQYETVNKEPVLAQADELRAAMEEYRTANGGDTLVLCVTDIIEEGSQVFVVGEPEVVERGLNITVVPEGVWMPGVLSRKKQVAAPLIEAAN
;
A
#
# COMPACT_ATOMS: atom_id res chain seq x y z
N MET A 1 29.38 -11.95 10.96
CA MET A 1 28.17 -11.11 10.92
C MET A 1 27.62 -11.25 9.52
N SER A 2 26.49 -11.95 9.36
CA SER A 2 25.86 -12.10 8.06
C SER A 2 24.97 -10.89 7.78
N LYS A 3 24.90 -10.45 6.52
CA LYS A 3 24.00 -9.39 6.09
C LYS A 3 22.66 -10.01 5.73
N ILE A 4 21.56 -9.46 6.28
CA ILE A 4 20.18 -9.88 6.03
C ILE A 4 19.44 -8.68 5.45
N LEU A 5 18.91 -8.82 4.25
CA LEU A 5 18.15 -7.75 3.60
C LEU A 5 16.68 -7.84 4.03
N VAL A 6 16.06 -6.70 4.33
CA VAL A 6 14.65 -6.60 4.74
C VAL A 6 13.94 -5.68 3.78
N PHE A 7 12.88 -6.15 3.13
CA PHE A 7 12.17 -5.34 2.13
C PHE A 7 10.70 -5.70 2.00
N GLY A 8 9.89 -4.70 1.66
CA GLY A 8 8.49 -4.84 1.27
C GLY A 8 8.31 -5.14 -0.21
N HIS A 9 7.08 -5.06 -0.71
CA HIS A 9 6.70 -5.42 -2.08
C HIS A 9 7.22 -4.42 -3.14
N LYS A 10 7.15 -4.85 -4.43
CA LYS A 10 7.36 -3.98 -5.61
C LYS A 10 6.36 -2.83 -5.64
N ASN A 11 6.80 -1.68 -6.21
CA ASN A 11 6.02 -0.45 -6.18
C ASN A 11 5.57 -0.13 -4.75
N PRO A 12 6.55 0.06 -3.84
CA PRO A 12 6.28 0.10 -2.42
C PRO A 12 5.38 1.27 -2.05
N ASP A 13 4.46 1.01 -1.14
CA ASP A 13 3.71 2.03 -0.43
C ASP A 13 4.37 2.36 0.91
N ASN A 14 3.68 3.12 1.75
CA ASN A 14 4.22 3.53 3.03
C ASN A 14 4.35 2.36 4.02
N ASP A 15 3.45 1.36 3.95
CA ASP A 15 3.53 0.16 4.81
C ASP A 15 4.72 -0.72 4.43
N ALA A 16 4.94 -0.96 3.13
CA ALA A 16 6.09 -1.70 2.62
C ALA A 16 7.43 -1.06 3.00
N ILE A 17 7.54 0.27 2.99
CA ILE A 17 8.77 0.99 3.37
C ILE A 17 8.98 0.99 4.89
N MET A 18 7.96 1.39 5.67
CA MET A 18 8.12 1.54 7.11
C MET A 18 8.23 0.20 7.81
N SER A 19 7.55 -0.84 7.32
CA SER A 19 7.71 -2.21 7.83
C SER A 19 9.14 -2.70 7.65
N ALA A 20 9.75 -2.52 6.49
CA ALA A 20 11.13 -2.90 6.24
C ALA A 20 12.12 -2.13 7.14
N VAL A 21 11.94 -0.81 7.25
CA VAL A 21 12.82 0.06 8.07
C VAL A 21 12.71 -0.30 9.55
N VAL A 22 11.50 -0.33 10.10
CA VAL A 22 11.32 -0.50 11.54
C VAL A 22 11.56 -1.95 11.97
N TYR A 23 11.20 -2.93 11.14
CA TYR A 23 11.53 -4.33 11.41
C TYR A 23 13.04 -4.58 11.39
N SER A 24 13.79 -3.98 10.46
CA SER A 24 15.26 -4.13 10.45
C SER A 24 15.89 -3.63 11.76
N GLN A 25 15.37 -2.56 12.33
CA GLN A 25 15.83 -2.02 13.63
C GLN A 25 15.45 -2.95 14.79
N LEU A 26 14.22 -3.48 14.80
CA LEU A 26 13.78 -4.46 15.81
C LEU A 26 14.62 -5.73 15.74
N ALA A 27 14.81 -6.29 14.54
CA ALA A 27 15.58 -7.51 14.32
C ALA A 27 17.05 -7.34 14.76
N ALA A 28 17.67 -6.20 14.45
CA ALA A 28 19.03 -5.90 14.90
C ALA A 28 19.15 -5.81 16.42
N ALA A 29 18.11 -5.32 17.11
CA ALA A 29 18.08 -5.29 18.58
C ALA A 29 17.94 -6.69 19.20
N LEU A 30 17.19 -7.59 18.53
CA LEU A 30 16.95 -8.97 18.99
C LEU A 30 18.09 -9.93 18.62
N ASP A 31 18.74 -9.69 17.51
CA ASP A 31 19.86 -10.51 16.99
C ASP A 31 21.04 -9.64 16.57
N PRO A 32 21.84 -9.16 17.54
CA PRO A 32 23.00 -8.30 17.28
C PRO A 32 24.19 -9.02 16.61
N ALA A 33 24.08 -10.33 16.40
CA ALA A 33 25.09 -11.10 15.67
C ALA A 33 25.04 -10.89 14.16
N ASN A 34 23.93 -10.37 13.62
CA ASN A 34 23.71 -10.13 12.22
C ASN A 34 23.42 -8.64 11.90
N GLU A 35 23.67 -8.25 10.65
CA GLU A 35 23.36 -6.91 10.14
C GLU A 35 22.06 -6.95 9.34
N TYR A 36 21.03 -6.25 9.82
CA TYR A 36 19.75 -6.13 9.14
C TYR A 36 19.69 -4.82 8.35
N VAL A 37 19.51 -4.91 7.05
CA VAL A 37 19.56 -3.77 6.14
C VAL A 37 18.21 -3.60 5.44
N ALA A 38 17.55 -2.48 5.72
CA ALA A 38 16.30 -2.14 5.03
C ALA A 38 16.57 -1.80 3.56
N CYS A 39 15.78 -2.39 2.67
CA CYS A 39 15.79 -2.13 1.24
C CYS A 39 14.39 -1.76 0.74
N ARG A 40 14.31 -1.21 -0.48
CA ARG A 40 13.06 -0.93 -1.21
C ARG A 40 13.12 -1.50 -2.62
N LEU A 41 11.97 -1.92 -3.14
CA LEU A 41 11.84 -2.52 -4.46
C LEU A 41 11.17 -1.56 -5.48
N GLY A 42 11.53 -0.31 -5.47
CA GLY A 42 10.99 0.71 -6.36
C GLY A 42 11.25 2.13 -5.87
N GLU A 43 10.54 3.09 -6.44
CA GLU A 43 10.61 4.50 -6.05
C GLU A 43 10.13 4.70 -4.61
N LEU A 44 10.76 5.62 -3.91
CA LEU A 44 10.38 5.96 -2.53
C LEU A 44 9.15 6.87 -2.56
N PRO A 45 8.00 6.47 -1.95
CA PRO A 45 6.83 7.33 -1.85
C PRO A 45 7.12 8.65 -1.15
N GLY A 46 6.47 9.73 -1.58
CA GLY A 46 6.70 11.07 -1.04
C GLY A 46 6.44 11.16 0.46
N GLU A 47 5.36 10.53 0.93
CA GLU A 47 5.05 10.43 2.36
C GLU A 47 6.10 9.66 3.15
N SER A 48 6.65 8.58 2.57
CA SER A 48 7.73 7.82 3.20
C SER A 48 9.02 8.63 3.27
N ALA A 49 9.38 9.34 2.20
CA ALA A 49 10.54 10.22 2.17
C ALA A 49 10.45 11.32 3.24
N ALA A 50 9.30 11.99 3.33
CA ALA A 50 9.06 13.03 4.33
C ALA A 50 9.12 12.52 5.78
N LEU A 51 8.61 11.30 6.02
CA LEU A 51 8.67 10.68 7.35
C LEU A 51 10.10 10.31 7.73
N LEU A 52 10.86 9.70 6.83
CA LEU A 52 12.25 9.32 7.07
C LEU A 52 13.11 10.56 7.35
N GLU A 53 12.97 11.60 6.54
CA GLU A 53 13.66 12.88 6.74
C GLU A 53 13.31 13.52 8.09
N LYS A 54 12.02 13.60 8.42
CA LYS A 54 11.53 14.16 9.70
C LYS A 54 12.14 13.48 10.92
N HIS A 55 12.37 12.18 10.83
CA HIS A 55 12.91 11.37 11.94
C HIS A 55 14.42 11.11 11.82
N GLY A 56 15.11 11.69 10.85
CA GLY A 56 16.56 11.53 10.66
C GLY A 56 16.97 10.09 10.32
N VAL A 57 16.08 9.33 9.67
CA VAL A 57 16.31 7.95 9.25
C VAL A 57 16.71 7.95 7.77
N ALA A 58 17.81 7.26 7.44
CA ALA A 58 18.25 7.13 6.07
C ALA A 58 17.23 6.37 5.20
N ALA A 59 17.03 6.82 3.97
CA ALA A 59 16.18 6.11 3.01
C ALA A 59 16.70 4.68 2.75
N PRO A 60 15.82 3.66 2.69
CA PRO A 60 16.22 2.30 2.35
C PRO A 60 16.90 2.28 0.97
N GLN A 61 17.97 1.49 0.84
CA GLN A 61 18.67 1.36 -0.44
C GLN A 61 17.78 0.67 -1.48
N LEU A 62 17.88 1.09 -2.75
CA LEU A 62 17.20 0.40 -3.84
C LEU A 62 17.81 -0.99 -4.03
N LEU A 63 16.97 -2.01 -4.08
CA LEU A 63 17.33 -3.38 -4.42
C LEU A 63 16.60 -3.75 -5.72
N GLU A 64 17.33 -3.76 -6.82
CA GLU A 64 16.76 -4.05 -8.13
C GLU A 64 16.71 -5.56 -8.41
N LYS A 65 17.74 -6.30 -7.96
CA LYS A 65 17.89 -7.72 -8.23
C LYS A 65 18.78 -8.41 -7.20
N ILE A 66 18.58 -9.71 -7.00
CA ILE A 66 19.49 -10.58 -6.26
C ILE A 66 20.23 -11.48 -7.27
N GLU A 67 21.52 -11.25 -7.40
CA GLU A 67 22.36 -12.03 -8.29
C GLU A 67 22.71 -13.41 -7.69
N PRO A 68 22.91 -14.43 -8.53
CA PRO A 68 23.44 -15.72 -8.08
C PRO A 68 24.80 -15.55 -7.39
N ALA A 69 24.98 -16.24 -6.26
CA ALA A 69 26.22 -16.27 -5.51
C ALA A 69 26.46 -17.68 -4.93
N ASP A 70 27.73 -18.00 -4.60
CA ASP A 70 28.08 -19.27 -3.97
C ASP A 70 27.37 -19.44 -2.60
N GLU A 71 27.23 -18.36 -1.84
CA GLU A 71 26.45 -18.30 -0.61
C GLU A 71 25.22 -17.41 -0.81
N LYS A 72 24.04 -17.97 -0.57
CA LYS A 72 22.78 -17.25 -0.72
C LYS A 72 22.67 -16.12 0.29
N VAL A 73 22.30 -14.93 -0.18
CA VAL A 73 21.96 -13.81 0.70
C VAL A 73 20.70 -14.14 1.48
N LYS A 74 20.68 -13.84 2.77
CA LYS A 74 19.51 -14.01 3.62
C LYS A 74 18.58 -12.82 3.49
N VAL A 75 17.28 -13.09 3.43
CA VAL A 75 16.26 -12.04 3.28
C VAL A 75 15.09 -12.24 4.24
N VAL A 76 14.51 -11.13 4.67
CA VAL A 76 13.20 -11.08 5.32
C VAL A 76 12.26 -10.29 4.44
N LEU A 77 11.10 -10.86 4.15
CA LEU A 77 10.03 -10.23 3.41
C LEU A 77 9.07 -9.56 4.41
N THR A 78 8.75 -8.30 4.17
CA THR A 78 7.69 -7.61 4.89
C THR A 78 6.61 -7.20 3.91
N ASP A 79 5.35 -7.21 4.36
CA ASP A 79 4.21 -6.70 3.60
C ASP A 79 3.96 -7.38 2.25
N HIS A 80 4.44 -8.59 2.07
CA HIS A 80 4.10 -9.47 0.95
C HIS A 80 4.61 -10.89 1.17
N ASN A 81 3.95 -11.84 0.50
CA ASN A 81 4.38 -13.24 0.39
C ASN A 81 4.08 -13.82 -1.01
N GLU A 82 3.87 -12.96 -2.00
CA GLU A 82 3.57 -13.32 -3.39
C GLU A 82 4.82 -13.13 -4.26
N LEU A 83 5.24 -14.19 -5.00
CA LEU A 83 6.46 -14.17 -5.84
C LEU A 83 6.42 -13.09 -6.93
N GLY A 84 5.24 -12.74 -7.43
CA GLY A 84 5.05 -11.64 -8.38
C GLY A 84 5.38 -10.27 -7.82
N GLN A 85 5.32 -10.10 -6.49
CA GLN A 85 5.51 -8.84 -5.78
C GLN A 85 6.91 -8.68 -5.17
N THR A 86 7.76 -9.71 -5.23
CA THR A 86 9.11 -9.68 -4.66
C THR A 86 10.18 -9.27 -5.68
N VAL A 87 11.40 -9.12 -5.20
CA VAL A 87 12.57 -8.74 -6.02
C VAL A 87 12.89 -9.78 -7.09
N GLU A 88 13.42 -9.35 -8.23
CA GLU A 88 13.95 -10.26 -9.24
C GLU A 88 15.13 -11.05 -8.68
N GLY A 89 15.21 -12.35 -8.99
CA GLY A 89 16.26 -13.24 -8.49
C GLY A 89 16.06 -13.71 -7.05
N ILE A 90 14.84 -13.65 -6.49
CA ILE A 90 14.54 -14.12 -5.12
C ILE A 90 14.89 -15.60 -4.91
N GLU A 91 14.91 -16.42 -5.96
CA GLU A 91 15.35 -17.80 -5.93
C GLU A 91 16.83 -17.97 -5.56
N ASN A 92 17.64 -16.91 -5.72
CA ASN A 92 19.04 -16.84 -5.31
C ASN A 92 19.21 -16.47 -3.83
N ALA A 93 18.14 -16.17 -3.12
CA ALA A 93 18.14 -15.83 -1.69
C ALA A 93 17.72 -17.02 -0.82
N GLU A 94 18.04 -16.90 0.47
CA GLU A 94 17.46 -17.70 1.55
C GLU A 94 16.45 -16.85 2.31
N ILE A 95 15.15 -17.17 2.20
CA ILE A 95 14.11 -16.48 2.94
C ILE A 95 14.09 -16.99 4.37
N VAL A 96 14.54 -16.15 5.30
CA VAL A 96 14.64 -16.48 6.73
C VAL A 96 13.49 -15.93 7.57
N GLY A 97 12.66 -15.05 6.99
CA GLY A 97 11.48 -14.52 7.67
C GLY A 97 10.47 -13.90 6.69
N VAL A 98 9.21 -13.94 7.10
CA VAL A 98 8.09 -13.26 6.44
C VAL A 98 7.19 -12.65 7.51
N ILE A 99 6.91 -11.35 7.42
CA ILE A 99 5.94 -10.65 8.27
C ILE A 99 4.95 -9.93 7.35
N ASP A 100 3.68 -10.35 7.38
CA ASP A 100 2.73 -9.92 6.37
C ASP A 100 1.28 -9.93 6.89
N HIS A 101 0.41 -9.15 6.26
CA HIS A 101 -1.02 -9.09 6.54
C HIS A 101 -1.90 -9.48 5.34
N HIS A 102 -1.29 -9.79 4.21
CA HIS A 102 -1.97 -10.21 3.00
C HIS A 102 -2.40 -11.69 3.04
N ARG A 103 -3.21 -12.11 2.08
CA ARG A 103 -3.48 -13.53 1.87
C ARG A 103 -2.19 -14.29 1.61
N ILE A 104 -2.10 -15.50 2.10
CA ILE A 104 -0.98 -16.40 1.77
C ILE A 104 -1.10 -16.77 0.29
N ALA A 105 0.00 -16.57 -0.45
CA ALA A 105 0.06 -16.79 -1.90
C ALA A 105 0.94 -17.99 -2.26
N ASP A 106 1.93 -17.83 -3.11
CA ASP A 106 2.69 -18.87 -3.78
C ASP A 106 4.13 -19.03 -3.27
N LEU A 107 4.48 -18.39 -2.15
CA LEU A 107 5.81 -18.47 -1.56
C LEU A 107 6.10 -19.88 -1.03
N THR A 108 7.28 -20.39 -1.38
CA THR A 108 7.80 -21.65 -0.84
C THR A 108 9.21 -21.43 -0.29
N THR A 109 9.55 -22.13 0.80
CA THR A 109 10.89 -22.06 1.42
C THR A 109 11.49 -23.46 1.52
N ALA A 110 12.80 -23.54 1.32
CA ALA A 110 13.53 -24.81 1.41
C ALA A 110 13.77 -25.25 2.87
N GLN A 111 13.72 -24.34 3.83
CA GLN A 111 13.95 -24.55 5.25
C GLN A 111 12.80 -23.97 6.09
N PRO A 112 12.61 -24.45 7.31
CA PRO A 112 11.71 -23.81 8.26
C PRO A 112 12.05 -22.34 8.42
N THR A 113 11.06 -21.46 8.28
CA THR A 113 11.22 -20.01 8.24
C THR A 113 10.27 -19.37 9.25
N LEU A 114 10.68 -18.26 9.85
CA LEU A 114 9.77 -17.44 10.62
C LEU A 114 8.67 -16.92 9.67
N PHE A 115 7.41 -17.30 9.91
CA PHE A 115 6.29 -16.85 9.10
C PHE A 115 5.19 -16.29 10.01
N ILE A 116 5.04 -14.98 10.01
CA ILE A 116 4.01 -14.28 10.78
C ILE A 116 3.07 -13.64 9.78
N ASN A 117 1.87 -14.19 9.66
CA ASN A 117 0.81 -13.64 8.84
C ASN A 117 -0.45 -13.48 9.69
N VAL A 118 -0.93 -12.24 9.79
CA VAL A 118 -2.10 -11.89 10.61
C VAL A 118 -3.03 -11.02 9.77
N PRO A 119 -4.32 -11.32 9.65
CA PRO A 119 -5.25 -10.57 8.80
C PRO A 119 -5.68 -9.26 9.46
N TRP A 120 -4.70 -8.42 9.81
CA TRP A 120 -4.86 -7.06 10.32
C TRP A 120 -4.82 -6.05 9.18
N GLY A 121 -5.04 -4.80 9.49
CA GLY A 121 -5.13 -3.75 8.49
C GLY A 121 -3.80 -3.29 7.91
N SER A 122 -2.64 -3.67 8.51
CA SER A 122 -1.30 -3.24 8.11
C SER A 122 -0.21 -4.14 8.69
N THR A 123 0.86 -4.37 7.96
CA THR A 123 2.06 -5.07 8.45
C THR A 123 2.75 -4.29 9.56
N CYS A 124 2.74 -2.95 9.50
CA CYS A 124 3.29 -2.12 10.59
C CYS A 124 2.54 -2.30 11.91
N CYS A 125 1.26 -2.66 11.88
CA CYS A 125 0.50 -3.06 13.07
C CYS A 125 1.09 -4.32 13.70
N ILE A 126 1.43 -5.32 12.89
CA ILE A 126 2.06 -6.56 13.35
C ILE A 126 3.42 -6.27 13.97
N ILE A 127 4.25 -5.42 13.33
CA ILE A 127 5.57 -5.04 13.84
C ILE A 127 5.45 -4.29 15.18
N ALA A 128 4.49 -3.38 15.32
CA ALA A 128 4.22 -2.72 16.61
C ALA A 128 3.91 -3.74 17.71
N LYS A 129 3.14 -4.78 17.38
CA LYS A 129 2.86 -5.88 18.32
C LYS A 129 4.09 -6.73 18.63
N LEU A 130 5.01 -6.91 17.68
CA LEU A 130 6.27 -7.63 17.92
C LEU A 130 7.16 -6.90 18.93
N PHE A 131 7.25 -5.58 18.91
CA PHE A 131 7.93 -4.81 19.96
C PHE A 131 7.35 -5.11 21.36
N GLU A 132 6.03 -5.17 21.45
CA GLU A 132 5.36 -5.48 22.72
C GLU A 132 5.64 -6.91 23.19
N VAL A 133 5.50 -7.89 22.29
CA VAL A 133 5.69 -9.31 22.62
C VAL A 133 7.13 -9.63 23.00
N THR A 134 8.10 -9.00 22.34
CA THR A 134 9.53 -9.19 22.63
C THR A 134 10.02 -8.37 23.83
N GLY A 135 9.21 -7.42 24.29
CA GLY A 135 9.61 -6.49 25.36
C GLY A 135 10.71 -5.50 24.92
N THR A 136 10.93 -5.35 23.61
CA THR A 136 11.92 -4.41 23.07
C THR A 136 11.40 -2.98 23.19
N PRO A 137 12.15 -2.03 23.76
CA PRO A 137 11.74 -0.63 23.81
C PRO A 137 11.57 -0.05 22.40
N MET A 138 10.46 0.64 22.17
CA MET A 138 10.16 1.35 20.91
C MET A 138 10.40 2.85 21.10
N SER A 139 11.21 3.46 20.23
CA SER A 139 11.42 4.91 20.23
C SER A 139 10.20 5.65 19.65
N ASP A 140 10.08 6.94 19.94
CA ASP A 140 9.00 7.78 19.39
C ASP A 140 9.08 7.89 17.86
N ALA A 141 10.27 7.88 17.27
CA ALA A 141 10.47 7.85 15.84
C ALA A 141 9.91 6.56 15.20
N GLN A 142 10.18 5.40 15.81
CA GLN A 142 9.63 4.11 15.37
C GLN A 142 8.11 4.10 15.49
N ALA A 143 7.58 4.55 16.62
CA ALA A 143 6.14 4.64 16.86
C ALA A 143 5.46 5.56 15.83
N ALA A 144 6.06 6.70 15.52
CA ALA A 144 5.54 7.64 14.52
C ALA A 144 5.55 7.05 13.10
N MET A 145 6.61 6.35 12.69
CA MET A 145 6.71 5.69 11.39
C MET A 145 5.69 4.56 11.26
N LEU A 146 5.57 3.69 12.27
CA LEU A 146 4.58 2.62 12.27
C LEU A 146 3.16 3.17 12.24
N LEU A 147 2.84 4.18 13.07
CA LEU A 147 1.52 4.80 13.08
C LEU A 147 1.19 5.43 11.73
N ALA A 148 2.13 6.15 11.10
CA ALA A 148 1.93 6.75 9.79
C ALA A 148 1.55 5.71 8.73
N ALA A 149 2.28 4.59 8.66
CA ALA A 149 2.03 3.51 7.74
C ALA A 149 0.67 2.84 7.99
N MET A 150 0.37 2.51 9.25
CA MET A 150 -0.93 1.98 9.63
C MET A 150 -2.08 2.90 9.20
N MET A 151 -1.95 4.21 9.42
CA MET A 151 -3.00 5.17 9.06
C MET A 151 -3.20 5.29 7.57
N THR A 152 -2.12 5.17 6.76
CA THR A 152 -2.24 5.19 5.31
C THR A 152 -2.85 3.90 4.76
N ASP A 153 -2.45 2.74 5.24
CA ASP A 153 -2.92 1.45 4.74
C ASP A 153 -4.36 1.13 5.17
N THR A 154 -4.73 1.54 6.39
CA THR A 154 -6.11 1.40 6.89
C THR A 154 -7.04 2.53 6.45
N VAL A 155 -6.58 3.45 5.61
CA VAL A 155 -7.35 4.65 5.21
C VAL A 155 -7.90 5.36 6.45
N MET A 156 -7.00 5.73 7.36
CA MET A 156 -7.33 6.35 8.67
C MET A 156 -8.35 5.53 9.49
N LEU A 157 -8.11 4.21 9.57
CA LEU A 157 -8.95 3.22 10.27
C LEU A 157 -10.38 3.08 9.70
N LYS A 158 -10.61 3.50 8.46
CA LYS A 158 -11.91 3.44 7.76
C LYS A 158 -11.97 2.28 6.76
N SER A 159 -10.84 1.70 6.34
CA SER A 159 -10.80 0.56 5.43
C SER A 159 -11.61 -0.62 6.01
N PRO A 160 -12.34 -1.36 5.16
CA PRO A 160 -13.00 -2.61 5.59
C PRO A 160 -12.03 -3.71 6.04
N THR A 161 -10.72 -3.54 5.84
CA THR A 161 -9.67 -4.42 6.35
C THR A 161 -9.27 -4.09 7.79
N THR A 162 -9.63 -2.89 8.29
CA THR A 162 -9.30 -2.44 9.65
C THR A 162 -9.94 -3.31 10.71
N THR A 163 -9.15 -3.75 11.67
CA THR A 163 -9.58 -4.57 12.81
C THR A 163 -9.55 -3.80 14.14
N ASP A 164 -10.08 -4.39 15.20
CA ASP A 164 -9.99 -3.83 16.55
C ASP A 164 -8.53 -3.78 17.05
N ALA A 165 -7.68 -4.69 16.58
CA ALA A 165 -6.26 -4.69 16.90
C ALA A 165 -5.57 -3.43 16.33
N ASP A 166 -5.87 -3.06 15.07
CA ASP A 166 -5.34 -1.86 14.44
C ASP A 166 -5.74 -0.61 15.23
N ARG A 167 -7.01 -0.51 15.61
CA ARG A 167 -7.52 0.61 16.41
C ARG A 167 -6.82 0.73 17.77
N ALA A 168 -6.65 -0.39 18.46
CA ALA A 168 -6.01 -0.41 19.77
C ALA A 168 -4.52 -0.04 19.68
N ILE A 169 -3.80 -0.56 18.67
CA ILE A 169 -2.38 -0.27 18.45
C ILE A 169 -2.19 1.17 18.02
N ALA A 170 -3.02 1.69 17.10
CA ALA A 170 -2.98 3.09 16.68
C ALA A 170 -3.17 4.05 17.86
N ALA A 171 -4.16 3.77 18.73
CA ALA A 171 -4.37 4.56 19.95
C ALA A 171 -3.15 4.53 20.89
N LYS A 172 -2.51 3.37 21.07
CA LYS A 172 -1.31 3.21 21.89
C LYS A 172 -0.11 3.98 21.33
N LEU A 173 0.15 3.86 20.02
CA LEU A 173 1.23 4.57 19.35
C LEU A 173 0.98 6.09 19.36
N GLY A 174 -0.25 6.52 19.11
CA GLY A 174 -0.66 7.93 19.18
C GLY A 174 -0.44 8.51 20.57
N ALA A 175 -0.83 7.77 21.62
CA ALA A 175 -0.59 8.18 23.01
C ALA A 175 0.89 8.29 23.33
N GLN A 176 1.74 7.36 22.85
CA GLN A 176 3.18 7.41 23.06
C GLN A 176 3.80 8.69 22.50
N ILE A 177 3.42 9.09 21.27
CA ILE A 177 3.99 10.27 20.60
C ILE A 177 3.17 11.56 20.79
N GLY A 178 2.11 11.51 21.60
CA GLY A 178 1.30 12.66 21.95
C GLY A 178 0.44 13.23 20.81
N VAL A 179 -0.07 12.37 19.92
CA VAL A 179 -0.91 12.78 18.76
C VAL A 179 -2.24 12.03 18.73
N ASP A 180 -3.25 12.67 18.14
CA ASP A 180 -4.44 11.95 17.68
C ASP A 180 -4.11 11.17 16.40
N PRO A 181 -4.34 9.85 16.34
CA PRO A 181 -3.98 9.03 15.18
C PRO A 181 -4.61 9.51 13.87
N VAL A 182 -5.89 9.90 13.88
CA VAL A 182 -6.60 10.33 12.66
C VAL A 182 -6.04 11.66 12.16
N ALA A 183 -5.83 12.62 13.05
CA ALA A 183 -5.22 13.90 12.68
C ALA A 183 -3.77 13.71 12.17
N TYR A 184 -3.02 12.78 12.75
CA TYR A 184 -1.68 12.44 12.30
C TYR A 184 -1.70 11.79 10.90
N GLY A 185 -2.57 10.81 10.69
CA GLY A 185 -2.79 10.19 9.38
C GLY A 185 -3.15 11.20 8.30
N ALA A 186 -4.04 12.15 8.60
CA ALA A 186 -4.39 13.22 7.67
C ALA A 186 -3.19 14.11 7.28
N GLN A 187 -2.25 14.36 8.21
CA GLN A 187 -1.00 15.07 7.88
C GLN A 187 -0.10 14.23 6.98
N VAL A 188 0.01 12.93 7.21
CA VAL A 188 0.78 12.00 6.38
C VAL A 188 0.21 11.94 4.96
N PHE A 189 -1.11 11.85 4.82
CA PHE A 189 -1.76 11.91 3.51
C PHE A 189 -1.47 13.21 2.76
N LYS A 190 -1.47 14.35 3.45
CA LYS A 190 -1.09 15.63 2.83
C LYS A 190 0.36 15.64 2.33
N SER A 191 1.28 14.94 3.00
CA SER A 191 2.68 14.84 2.58
C SER A 191 2.91 13.89 1.39
N ARG A 192 1.89 13.14 0.93
CA ARG A 192 1.94 12.38 -0.33
C ARG A 192 2.21 13.24 -1.56
N GLY A 193 2.14 14.57 -1.41
CA GLY A 193 2.34 15.50 -2.51
C GLY A 193 1.12 15.53 -3.43
N ALA A 194 -0.08 15.69 -2.85
CA ALA A 194 -1.30 15.97 -3.63
C ALA A 194 -1.14 17.19 -4.56
N ASP A 195 -0.15 18.02 -4.30
CA ASP A 195 0.13 19.23 -5.06
C ASP A 195 1.09 19.03 -6.26
N GLY A 196 1.29 17.78 -6.75
CA GLY A 196 2.27 17.55 -7.81
C GLY A 196 2.00 16.39 -8.76
N PHE A 197 0.99 15.54 -8.52
CA PHE A 197 0.69 14.46 -9.47
C PHE A 197 -0.01 15.02 -10.72
N THR A 198 0.56 14.73 -11.88
CA THR A 198 -0.14 14.95 -13.13
C THR A 198 -1.34 13.99 -13.24
N PRO A 199 -2.38 14.32 -14.02
CA PRO A 199 -3.49 13.41 -14.26
C PRO A 199 -3.06 12.00 -14.70
N ALA A 200 -2.03 11.88 -15.54
CA ALA A 200 -1.48 10.60 -15.98
C ALA A 200 -0.90 9.77 -14.81
N GLN A 201 -0.19 10.44 -13.88
CA GLN A 201 0.35 9.78 -12.69
C GLN A 201 -0.77 9.35 -11.71
N MET A 202 -1.83 10.14 -11.57
CA MET A 202 -3.00 9.78 -10.76
C MET A 202 -3.67 8.52 -11.30
N VAL A 203 -3.86 8.42 -12.62
CA VAL A 203 -4.45 7.24 -13.29
C VAL A 203 -3.60 5.99 -13.10
N ALA A 204 -2.29 6.10 -13.29
CA ALA A 204 -1.37 4.95 -13.27
C ALA A 204 -0.99 4.47 -11.87
N ARG A 205 -1.27 5.25 -10.81
CA ARG A 205 -0.73 5.02 -9.47
C ARG A 205 -1.15 3.69 -8.84
N ASP A 206 -2.45 3.39 -8.85
CA ASP A 206 -2.99 2.12 -8.35
C ASP A 206 -4.13 1.65 -9.25
N ILE A 207 -3.78 1.01 -10.35
CA ILE A 207 -4.70 0.51 -11.35
C ILE A 207 -4.53 -0.99 -11.55
N LYS A 208 -5.65 -1.72 -11.65
CA LYS A 208 -5.65 -3.17 -11.90
C LYS A 208 -6.55 -3.51 -13.06
N LYS A 209 -6.13 -4.49 -13.85
CA LYS A 209 -6.91 -5.06 -14.95
C LYS A 209 -7.78 -6.20 -14.45
N PHE A 210 -9.03 -6.22 -14.90
CA PHE A 210 -10.01 -7.29 -14.67
C PHE A 210 -10.60 -7.72 -16.01
N GLU A 211 -10.95 -9.01 -16.11
CA GLU A 211 -11.75 -9.54 -17.19
C GLU A 211 -13.19 -9.65 -16.69
N ILE A 212 -14.10 -8.81 -17.23
CA ILE A 212 -15.48 -8.70 -16.76
C ILE A 212 -16.42 -8.83 -17.97
N GLY A 213 -17.22 -9.89 -18.02
CA GLY A 213 -18.14 -10.14 -19.16
C GLY A 213 -17.42 -10.28 -20.50
N GLY A 214 -16.19 -10.79 -20.51
CA GLY A 214 -15.35 -10.93 -21.70
C GLY A 214 -14.70 -9.63 -22.18
N LYS A 215 -14.74 -8.56 -21.38
CA LYS A 215 -14.13 -7.25 -21.65
C LYS A 215 -12.98 -6.95 -20.69
N ALA A 216 -11.97 -6.23 -21.18
CA ALA A 216 -10.85 -5.76 -20.37
C ALA A 216 -11.23 -4.47 -19.65
N VAL A 217 -11.48 -4.57 -18.34
CA VAL A 217 -11.87 -3.42 -17.50
C VAL A 217 -10.72 -3.07 -16.57
N PHE A 218 -10.21 -1.85 -16.71
CA PHE A 218 -9.24 -1.29 -15.76
C PHE A 218 -9.98 -0.57 -14.64
N ILE A 219 -9.59 -0.81 -13.39
CA ILE A 219 -10.16 -0.13 -12.23
C ILE A 219 -9.00 0.44 -11.42
N GLY A 220 -8.91 1.77 -11.38
CA GLY A 220 -7.94 2.54 -10.62
C GLY A 220 -8.54 3.15 -9.36
N GLN A 221 -7.68 3.44 -8.39
CA GLN A 221 -8.04 4.21 -7.20
C GLN A 221 -6.97 5.26 -6.91
N TYR A 222 -7.39 6.49 -6.71
CA TYR A 222 -6.56 7.61 -6.27
C TYR A 222 -7.13 8.16 -4.97
N GLU A 223 -6.42 7.96 -3.88
CA GLU A 223 -6.84 8.40 -2.54
C GLU A 223 -6.31 9.81 -2.26
N THR A 224 -7.19 10.66 -1.73
CA THR A 224 -6.88 12.05 -1.36
C THR A 224 -7.59 12.44 -0.06
N VAL A 225 -7.11 13.48 0.58
CA VAL A 225 -7.78 14.15 1.71
C VAL A 225 -8.58 15.39 1.30
N ASN A 226 -8.55 15.73 0.01
CA ASN A 226 -9.30 16.82 -0.61
C ASN A 226 -9.40 16.54 -2.11
N LYS A 227 -10.59 16.19 -2.57
CA LYS A 227 -10.84 15.88 -3.99
C LYS A 227 -10.91 17.13 -4.90
N GLU A 228 -11.16 18.32 -4.35
CA GLU A 228 -11.42 19.51 -5.15
C GLU A 228 -10.30 19.88 -6.14
N PRO A 229 -9.00 19.80 -5.79
CA PRO A 229 -7.92 20.04 -6.76
C PRO A 229 -7.89 19.01 -7.90
N VAL A 230 -8.33 17.78 -7.66
CA VAL A 230 -8.42 16.74 -8.68
C VAL A 230 -9.62 17.01 -9.59
N LEU A 231 -10.76 17.38 -9.01
CA LEU A 231 -11.98 17.71 -9.76
C LEU A 231 -11.80 18.95 -10.62
N ALA A 232 -10.99 19.90 -10.19
CA ALA A 232 -10.64 21.09 -10.98
C ALA A 232 -9.88 20.76 -12.29
N GLN A 233 -9.33 19.54 -12.41
CA GLN A 233 -8.62 19.01 -13.58
C GLN A 233 -9.38 17.82 -14.21
N ALA A 234 -10.70 17.78 -14.08
CA ALA A 234 -11.50 16.61 -14.50
C ALA A 234 -11.36 16.29 -16.00
N ASP A 235 -11.24 17.30 -16.85
CA ASP A 235 -11.09 17.10 -18.29
C ASP A 235 -9.72 16.50 -18.64
N GLU A 236 -8.64 17.01 -18.03
CA GLU A 236 -7.29 16.48 -18.18
C GLU A 236 -7.18 15.06 -17.60
N LEU A 237 -7.86 14.81 -16.49
CA LEU A 237 -7.92 13.49 -15.85
C LEU A 237 -8.60 12.48 -16.79
N ARG A 238 -9.72 12.83 -17.39
CA ARG A 238 -10.43 11.99 -18.36
C ARG A 238 -9.61 11.75 -19.62
N ALA A 239 -8.90 12.76 -20.11
CA ALA A 239 -8.00 12.60 -21.26
C ALA A 239 -6.87 11.59 -20.95
N ALA A 240 -6.26 11.69 -19.76
CA ALA A 240 -5.24 10.74 -19.30
C ALA A 240 -5.80 9.33 -19.10
N MET A 241 -7.03 9.20 -18.59
CA MET A 241 -7.71 7.90 -18.48
C MET A 241 -7.93 7.26 -19.86
N GLU A 242 -8.37 8.03 -20.85
CA GLU A 242 -8.62 7.54 -22.22
C GLU A 242 -7.31 7.12 -22.90
N GLU A 243 -6.23 7.90 -22.72
CA GLU A 243 -4.89 7.55 -23.20
C GLU A 243 -4.41 6.24 -22.59
N TYR A 244 -4.49 6.11 -21.26
CA TYR A 244 -4.10 4.88 -20.55
C TYR A 244 -4.91 3.67 -21.02
N ARG A 245 -6.23 3.81 -21.10
CA ARG A 245 -7.16 2.76 -21.57
C ARG A 245 -6.78 2.25 -22.95
N THR A 246 -6.60 3.17 -23.90
CA THR A 246 -6.28 2.85 -25.29
C THR A 246 -4.89 2.21 -25.41
N ALA A 247 -3.89 2.77 -24.77
CA ALA A 247 -2.52 2.25 -24.80
C ALA A 247 -2.39 0.82 -24.23
N ASN A 248 -3.27 0.45 -23.28
CA ASN A 248 -3.25 -0.86 -22.63
C ASN A 248 -4.34 -1.83 -23.14
N GLY A 249 -5.06 -1.48 -24.21
CA GLY A 249 -6.06 -2.34 -24.84
C GLY A 249 -7.26 -2.62 -23.93
N GLY A 250 -7.73 -1.60 -23.21
CA GLY A 250 -8.91 -1.68 -22.34
C GLY A 250 -10.20 -1.32 -23.07
N ASP A 251 -11.28 -2.02 -22.77
CA ASP A 251 -12.63 -1.64 -23.22
C ASP A 251 -13.19 -0.53 -22.33
N THR A 252 -12.92 -0.58 -21.03
CA THR A 252 -13.39 0.38 -20.03
C THR A 252 -12.28 0.70 -19.02
N LEU A 253 -12.22 1.95 -18.58
CA LEU A 253 -11.43 2.34 -17.40
C LEU A 253 -12.31 3.11 -16.42
N VAL A 254 -12.32 2.63 -15.17
CA VAL A 254 -12.97 3.25 -14.01
C VAL A 254 -11.88 3.82 -13.12
N LEU A 255 -11.97 5.08 -12.73
CA LEU A 255 -11.09 5.68 -11.72
C LEU A 255 -11.91 6.19 -10.54
N CYS A 256 -11.61 5.69 -9.36
CA CYS A 256 -12.18 6.14 -8.11
C CYS A 256 -11.25 7.21 -7.49
N VAL A 257 -11.64 8.47 -7.52
CA VAL A 257 -11.00 9.54 -6.74
C VAL A 257 -11.63 9.51 -5.36
N THR A 258 -10.95 8.85 -4.43
CA THR A 258 -11.45 8.57 -3.08
C THR A 258 -11.06 9.68 -2.12
N ASP A 259 -12.02 10.48 -1.70
CA ASP A 259 -11.85 11.43 -0.61
C ASP A 259 -12.07 10.72 0.72
N ILE A 260 -10.98 10.52 1.47
CA ILE A 260 -11.00 9.77 2.72
C ILE A 260 -11.56 10.59 3.89
N ILE A 261 -11.63 11.91 3.77
CA ILE A 261 -12.26 12.79 4.77
C ILE A 261 -13.77 12.80 4.57
N GLU A 262 -14.22 12.98 3.32
CA GLU A 262 -15.66 12.97 2.98
C GLU A 262 -16.25 11.56 2.90
N GLU A 263 -15.39 10.52 3.01
CA GLU A 263 -15.78 9.11 3.04
C GLU A 263 -16.56 8.68 1.79
N GLY A 264 -15.97 8.90 0.62
CA GLY A 264 -16.58 8.51 -0.64
C GLY A 264 -15.62 8.60 -1.81
N SER A 265 -16.10 8.20 -2.98
CA SER A 265 -15.33 8.29 -4.23
C SER A 265 -16.09 9.04 -5.31
N GLN A 266 -15.41 9.96 -5.99
CA GLN A 266 -15.85 10.46 -7.27
C GLN A 266 -15.42 9.46 -8.34
N VAL A 267 -16.38 8.80 -8.96
CA VAL A 267 -16.14 7.73 -9.92
C VAL A 267 -16.19 8.29 -11.34
N PHE A 268 -15.05 8.27 -12.02
CA PHE A 268 -14.93 8.61 -13.43
C PHE A 268 -14.89 7.34 -14.27
N VAL A 269 -15.48 7.40 -15.47
CA VAL A 269 -15.52 6.27 -16.40
C VAL A 269 -15.21 6.77 -17.81
N VAL A 270 -14.35 6.03 -18.52
CA VAL A 270 -14.11 6.22 -19.96
C VAL A 270 -14.19 4.87 -20.68
N GLY A 271 -14.50 4.90 -21.98
CA GLY A 271 -14.80 3.71 -22.77
C GLY A 271 -16.25 3.28 -22.62
N GLU A 272 -16.53 1.98 -22.54
CA GLU A 272 -17.88 1.42 -22.53
C GLU A 272 -18.48 1.44 -21.10
N PRO A 273 -19.54 2.23 -20.84
CA PRO A 273 -20.02 2.45 -19.48
C PRO A 273 -21.02 1.39 -18.97
N GLU A 274 -21.62 0.57 -19.83
CA GLU A 274 -22.83 -0.20 -19.53
C GLU A 274 -22.67 -1.17 -18.36
N VAL A 275 -21.50 -1.83 -18.22
CA VAL A 275 -21.24 -2.74 -17.12
C VAL A 275 -21.07 -1.97 -15.81
N VAL A 276 -20.50 -0.77 -15.88
CA VAL A 276 -20.29 0.10 -14.72
C VAL A 276 -21.63 0.67 -14.24
N GLU A 277 -22.44 1.21 -15.16
CA GLU A 277 -23.75 1.74 -14.83
C GLU A 277 -24.65 0.71 -14.19
N ARG A 278 -24.65 -0.52 -14.72
CA ARG A 278 -25.44 -1.63 -14.18
C ARG A 278 -24.90 -2.13 -12.84
N GLY A 279 -23.57 -2.31 -12.72
CA GLY A 279 -22.95 -2.87 -11.52
C GLY A 279 -22.95 -1.92 -10.33
N LEU A 280 -22.79 -0.62 -10.59
CA LEU A 280 -22.81 0.41 -9.54
C LEU A 280 -24.15 1.10 -9.38
N ASN A 281 -25.13 0.80 -10.25
CA ASN A 281 -26.45 1.45 -10.29
C ASN A 281 -26.33 2.98 -10.38
N ILE A 282 -25.50 3.47 -11.31
CA ILE A 282 -25.26 4.89 -11.57
C ILE A 282 -25.52 5.21 -13.03
N THR A 283 -25.66 6.50 -13.35
CA THR A 283 -25.55 7.01 -14.72
C THR A 283 -24.21 7.73 -14.85
N VAL A 284 -23.38 7.28 -15.78
CA VAL A 284 -22.05 7.86 -16.01
C VAL A 284 -22.20 9.27 -16.61
N VAL A 285 -21.54 10.23 -15.98
CA VAL A 285 -21.46 11.62 -16.44
C VAL A 285 -20.01 12.09 -16.52
N PRO A 286 -19.68 13.09 -17.38
CA PRO A 286 -18.31 13.55 -17.55
C PRO A 286 -17.64 14.05 -16.26
N GLU A 287 -18.40 14.68 -15.38
CA GLU A 287 -17.91 15.21 -14.10
C GLU A 287 -17.60 14.11 -13.06
N GLY A 288 -17.90 12.85 -13.43
CA GLY A 288 -17.88 11.71 -12.52
C GLY A 288 -19.09 11.68 -11.58
N VAL A 289 -19.30 10.56 -10.94
CA VAL A 289 -20.42 10.34 -10.02
C VAL A 289 -19.89 10.21 -8.59
N TRP A 290 -20.39 11.07 -7.69
CA TRP A 290 -20.05 10.94 -6.27
C TRP A 290 -20.79 9.75 -5.64
N MET A 291 -20.02 8.84 -5.05
CA MET A 291 -20.53 7.65 -4.38
C MET A 291 -20.12 7.68 -2.89
N PRO A 292 -21.00 8.15 -2.01
CA PRO A 292 -20.69 8.18 -0.57
C PRO A 292 -20.50 6.76 -0.03
N GLY A 293 -19.55 6.60 0.89
CA GLY A 293 -19.22 5.32 1.52
C GLY A 293 -18.42 4.35 0.65
N VAL A 294 -18.10 4.69 -0.61
CA VAL A 294 -17.25 3.87 -1.48
C VAL A 294 -15.78 4.21 -1.21
N LEU A 295 -15.10 3.33 -0.47
CA LEU A 295 -13.70 3.47 -0.06
C LEU A 295 -12.81 2.30 -0.52
N SER A 296 -13.41 1.25 -1.08
CA SER A 296 -12.67 0.04 -1.50
C SER A 296 -12.97 -0.33 -2.94
N ARG A 297 -11.99 -0.09 -3.80
CA ARG A 297 -12.04 -0.53 -5.22
C ARG A 297 -12.41 -2.00 -5.35
N LYS A 298 -11.79 -2.89 -4.57
CA LYS A 298 -11.97 -4.34 -4.70
C LYS A 298 -13.37 -4.78 -4.29
N LYS A 299 -13.84 -4.35 -3.11
CA LYS A 299 -15.09 -4.83 -2.53
C LYS A 299 -16.32 -4.09 -3.06
N GLN A 300 -16.19 -2.79 -3.32
CA GLN A 300 -17.34 -1.92 -3.60
C GLN A 300 -17.43 -1.46 -5.05
N VAL A 301 -16.40 -1.76 -5.87
CA VAL A 301 -16.42 -1.46 -7.31
C VAL A 301 -16.23 -2.74 -8.12
N ALA A 302 -15.09 -3.42 -8.02
CA ALA A 302 -14.81 -4.59 -8.86
C ALA A 302 -15.80 -5.74 -8.62
N ALA A 303 -16.13 -6.06 -7.38
CA ALA A 303 -17.05 -7.16 -7.08
C ALA A 303 -18.46 -6.93 -7.67
N PRO A 304 -19.12 -5.75 -7.50
CA PRO A 304 -20.41 -5.47 -8.13
C PRO A 304 -20.38 -5.52 -9.67
N LEU A 305 -19.28 -5.06 -10.31
CA LEU A 305 -19.15 -5.14 -11.76
C LEU A 305 -19.07 -6.59 -12.23
N ILE A 306 -18.34 -7.44 -11.53
CA ILE A 306 -18.22 -8.86 -11.83
C ILE A 306 -19.59 -9.56 -11.68
N GLU A 307 -20.34 -9.26 -10.62
CA GLU A 307 -21.69 -9.79 -10.41
C GLU A 307 -22.66 -9.35 -11.51
N ALA A 308 -22.60 -8.10 -11.92
CA ALA A 308 -23.48 -7.55 -12.97
C ALA A 308 -23.19 -8.09 -14.37
N ALA A 309 -22.02 -8.69 -14.59
CA ALA A 309 -21.62 -9.26 -15.89
C ALA A 309 -21.98 -10.76 -16.02
N ASN A 310 -22.34 -11.42 -14.92
CA ASN A 310 -22.79 -12.82 -14.89
C ASN A 310 -24.32 -12.91 -14.97
#